data_5c9bafeeda213cd0f24f507303a0e831
#
_entry.id   5c9bafeeda213cd0f24f507303a0e831
#
_cell.length_a   1.000
_cell.length_b   1.000
_cell.length_c   1.000
_cell.angle_alpha   90.00
_cell.angle_beta   90.00
_cell.angle_gamma   90.00
#
_symmetry.space_group_name_H-M   'P 1'
#
loop_
_entity.id
_entity.type
_entity.pdbx_description
1 polymer ?
#
loop_
_entity_poly.entity_id
_entity_poly.type
_entity_poly.pdbx_seq_one_letter_code
_entity_poly.pdbx_strand_id
1 'polypeptide(L)'
;MYKRQIVDRSALDRVIQAGGYVSVNTGAAPDAHAVQVNKKRSDRSFDAATCIGCGACVAACPNGSSMLFTSAKITHLAMLPQGQPERMRRVKAMAAQNDAEGFGGCTNIGECASVCPKGIPLESISQLNRDLIASLFKHDGKDD
;
A
#
# COMPACT_ATOMS: atom_id res chain seq x y z
N MET A 1 -29.40 -2.65 -11.44
CA MET A 1 -28.54 -1.57 -10.91
C MET A 1 -28.34 -1.81 -9.41
N TYR A 2 -27.20 -2.37 -9.01
CA TYR A 2 -26.90 -2.78 -7.63
C TYR A 2 -26.41 -1.57 -6.81
N LYS A 3 -27.27 -0.60 -6.56
CA LYS A 3 -26.99 0.52 -5.67
C LYS A 3 -27.32 0.12 -4.24
N ARG A 4 -26.41 0.33 -3.29
CA ARG A 4 -26.56 0.13 -1.84
C ARG A 4 -26.36 -1.31 -1.34
N GLN A 5 -25.53 -2.10 -1.97
CA GLN A 5 -25.11 -3.37 -1.37
C GLN A 5 -24.13 -3.12 -0.23
N ILE A 6 -24.34 -3.83 0.86
CA ILE A 6 -23.34 -3.97 1.92
C ILE A 6 -22.34 -5.00 1.43
N VAL A 7 -21.07 -4.62 1.33
CA VAL A 7 -19.97 -5.50 0.96
C VAL A 7 -19.14 -5.86 2.18
N ASP A 8 -18.69 -7.11 2.26
CA ASP A 8 -17.73 -7.53 3.26
C ASP A 8 -16.32 -7.06 2.86
N ARG A 9 -15.76 -6.14 3.63
CA ARG A 9 -14.41 -5.59 3.43
C ARG A 9 -13.38 -6.18 4.39
N SER A 10 -13.75 -7.16 5.18
CA SER A 10 -12.88 -7.71 6.24
C SER A 10 -11.54 -8.21 5.70
N ALA A 11 -11.48 -8.75 4.49
CA ALA A 11 -10.24 -9.16 3.84
C ALA A 11 -9.29 -7.98 3.60
N LEU A 12 -9.81 -6.85 3.10
CA LEU A 12 -9.03 -5.62 2.91
C LEU A 12 -8.54 -5.06 4.26
N ASP A 13 -9.36 -5.13 5.30
CA ASP A 13 -8.99 -4.67 6.64
C ASP A 13 -7.87 -5.54 7.22
N ARG A 14 -7.91 -6.87 7.04
CA ARG A 14 -6.82 -7.77 7.46
C ARG A 14 -5.51 -7.51 6.73
N VAL A 15 -5.55 -7.16 5.44
CA VAL A 15 -4.34 -6.72 4.69
C VAL A 15 -3.73 -5.47 5.32
N ILE A 16 -4.56 -4.48 5.72
CA ILE A 16 -4.06 -3.29 6.41
C ILE A 16 -3.51 -3.64 7.80
N GLN A 17 -4.17 -4.52 8.55
CA GLN A 17 -3.71 -4.96 9.87
C GLN A 17 -2.36 -5.69 9.81
N ALA A 18 -2.04 -6.35 8.71
CA ALA A 18 -0.77 -7.04 8.53
C ALA A 18 0.46 -6.12 8.49
N GLY A 19 0.30 -4.84 8.10
CA GLY A 19 1.44 -3.93 8.02
C GLY A 19 1.12 -2.50 7.61
N GLY A 20 -0.15 -2.15 7.41
CA GLY A 20 -0.57 -0.82 6.93
C GLY A 20 -0.51 0.30 7.97
N TYR A 21 0.36 0.19 8.96
CA TYR A 21 0.51 1.11 10.09
C TYR A 21 2.00 1.40 10.38
N VAL A 22 2.25 2.33 11.30
CA VAL A 22 3.58 2.60 11.87
C VAL A 22 3.55 2.21 13.33
N SER A 23 4.37 1.22 13.73
CA SER A 23 4.45 0.72 15.10
C SER A 23 5.70 1.21 15.85
N VAL A 24 6.70 1.73 15.13
CA VAL A 24 7.91 2.25 15.74
C VAL A 24 7.65 3.64 16.32
N ASN A 25 8.23 3.90 17.52
CA ASN A 25 8.24 5.23 18.08
C ASN A 25 9.24 6.09 17.30
N THR A 26 8.76 7.09 16.60
CA THR A 26 9.60 8.03 15.84
C THR A 26 10.04 9.25 16.67
N GLY A 27 9.71 9.27 17.96
CA GLY A 27 10.04 10.37 18.86
C GLY A 27 9.12 11.59 18.70
N ALA A 28 9.54 12.72 19.25
CA ALA A 28 8.84 14.00 19.07
C ALA A 28 9.00 14.51 17.63
N ALA A 29 8.10 15.42 17.24
CA ALA A 29 8.23 16.09 15.94
C ALA A 29 9.57 16.80 15.85
N PRO A 30 10.39 16.55 14.80
CA PRO A 30 11.67 17.25 14.64
C PRO A 30 11.42 18.74 14.32
N ASP A 31 12.46 19.55 14.52
CA ASP A 31 12.45 20.94 14.07
C ASP A 31 12.14 21.03 12.57
N ALA A 32 11.61 22.18 12.15
CA ALA A 32 11.34 22.44 10.75
C ALA A 32 12.60 22.20 9.91
N HIS A 33 12.44 21.48 8.80
CA HIS A 33 13.50 21.09 7.89
C HIS A 33 14.55 20.08 8.42
N ALA A 34 14.37 19.51 9.62
CA ALA A 34 15.30 18.52 10.15
C ALA A 34 15.33 17.21 9.32
N VAL A 35 14.18 16.82 8.74
CA VAL A 35 14.08 15.69 7.81
C VAL A 35 13.53 16.20 6.47
N GLN A 36 14.39 16.29 5.48
CA GLN A 36 14.01 16.79 4.17
C GLN A 36 13.35 15.71 3.31
N VAL A 37 12.13 15.98 2.87
CA VAL A 37 11.41 15.20 1.86
C VAL A 37 11.14 16.09 0.67
N ASN A 38 11.62 15.73 -0.52
CA ASN A 38 11.36 16.53 -1.71
C ASN A 38 9.87 16.49 -2.06
N LYS A 39 9.39 17.59 -2.69
CA LYS A 39 7.98 17.76 -3.03
C LYS A 39 7.41 16.58 -3.83
N LYS A 40 8.12 16.13 -4.87
CA LYS A 40 7.66 15.02 -5.72
C LYS A 40 7.44 13.73 -4.94
N ARG A 41 8.31 13.43 -3.96
CA ARG A 41 8.16 12.24 -3.11
C ARG A 41 6.99 12.40 -2.15
N SER A 42 6.83 13.59 -1.58
CA SER A 42 5.70 13.94 -0.71
C SER A 42 4.37 13.83 -1.46
N ASP A 43 4.25 14.45 -2.63
CA ASP A 43 3.05 14.40 -3.46
C ASP A 43 2.66 12.94 -3.78
N ARG A 44 3.60 12.09 -4.21
CA ARG A 44 3.33 10.67 -4.46
C ARG A 44 2.86 9.91 -3.22
N SER A 45 3.39 10.25 -2.05
CA SER A 45 2.92 9.67 -0.79
C SER A 45 1.48 10.05 -0.50
N PHE A 46 1.14 11.33 -0.63
CA PHE A 46 -0.21 11.83 -0.37
C PHE A 46 -1.21 11.34 -1.40
N ASP A 47 -0.85 11.28 -2.68
CA ASP A 47 -1.70 10.69 -3.72
C ASP A 47 -2.06 9.24 -3.36
N ALA A 48 -1.07 8.43 -2.98
CA ALA A 48 -1.30 7.06 -2.53
C ALA A 48 -2.13 6.98 -1.23
N ALA A 49 -1.97 7.94 -0.32
CA ALA A 49 -2.72 8.01 0.94
C ALA A 49 -4.21 8.30 0.76
N THR A 50 -4.62 8.84 -0.39
CA THR A 50 -6.03 9.16 -0.66
C THR A 50 -6.94 7.95 -0.82
N CYS A 51 -6.38 6.72 -0.84
CA CYS A 51 -7.15 5.49 -0.95
C CYS A 51 -8.17 5.37 0.18
N ILE A 52 -9.46 5.20 -0.19
CA ILE A 52 -10.58 5.09 0.75
C ILE A 52 -11.02 3.64 1.00
N GLY A 53 -10.32 2.65 0.45
CA GLY A 53 -10.62 1.24 0.64
C GLY A 53 -12.00 0.83 0.10
N CYS A 54 -12.49 1.46 -0.96
CA CYS A 54 -13.83 1.22 -1.50
C CYS A 54 -13.98 -0.13 -2.23
N GLY A 55 -12.88 -0.81 -2.57
CA GLY A 55 -12.89 -2.10 -3.26
C GLY A 55 -13.19 -2.04 -4.77
N ALA A 56 -13.42 -0.86 -5.35
CA ALA A 56 -13.73 -0.72 -6.77
C ALA A 56 -12.63 -1.33 -7.68
N CYS A 57 -11.36 -1.19 -7.28
CA CYS A 57 -10.22 -1.77 -7.99
C CYS A 57 -10.27 -3.31 -8.02
N VAL A 58 -10.71 -3.94 -6.94
CA VAL A 58 -10.87 -5.40 -6.87
C VAL A 58 -12.03 -5.85 -7.75
N ALA A 59 -13.15 -5.15 -7.67
CA ALA A 59 -14.36 -5.47 -8.43
C ALA A 59 -14.16 -5.32 -9.95
N ALA A 60 -13.35 -4.36 -10.39
CA ALA A 60 -13.06 -4.13 -11.79
C ALA A 60 -11.95 -5.04 -12.36
N CYS A 61 -11.14 -5.63 -11.49
CA CYS A 61 -10.04 -6.47 -11.94
C CYS A 61 -10.55 -7.83 -12.41
N PRO A 62 -10.25 -8.28 -13.65
CA PRO A 62 -10.64 -9.60 -14.13
C PRO A 62 -10.12 -10.75 -13.26
N ASN A 63 -9.00 -10.54 -12.57
CA ASN A 63 -8.41 -11.52 -11.66
C ASN A 63 -8.86 -11.35 -10.21
N GLY A 64 -9.70 -10.37 -9.88
CA GLY A 64 -10.06 -10.06 -8.50
C GLY A 64 -8.87 -9.65 -7.61
N SER A 65 -7.86 -9.00 -8.20
CA SER A 65 -6.64 -8.59 -7.49
C SER A 65 -6.85 -7.35 -6.64
N SER A 66 -6.39 -7.38 -5.39
CA SER A 66 -6.37 -6.20 -4.51
C SER A 66 -5.05 -5.42 -4.57
N MET A 67 -4.23 -5.69 -5.57
CA MET A 67 -2.87 -5.17 -5.63
C MET A 67 -2.80 -3.63 -5.63
N LEU A 68 -3.74 -2.93 -6.29
CA LEU A 68 -3.77 -1.45 -6.26
C LEU A 68 -4.07 -0.92 -4.85
N PHE A 69 -5.01 -1.55 -4.13
CA PHE A 69 -5.32 -1.20 -2.75
C PHE A 69 -4.12 -1.41 -1.82
N THR A 70 -3.51 -2.59 -1.89
CA THR A 70 -2.35 -2.97 -1.06
C THR A 70 -1.16 -2.06 -1.36
N SER A 71 -0.88 -1.81 -2.64
CA SER A 71 0.24 -0.98 -3.06
C SER A 71 0.07 0.49 -2.67
N ALA A 72 -1.16 1.00 -2.64
CA ALA A 72 -1.42 2.38 -2.21
C ALA A 72 -0.92 2.61 -0.78
N LYS A 73 -1.25 1.73 0.16
CA LYS A 73 -0.79 1.84 1.55
C LYS A 73 0.72 1.64 1.67
N ILE A 74 1.28 0.68 0.96
CA ILE A 74 2.74 0.44 0.95
C ILE A 74 3.46 1.67 0.40
N THR A 75 3.04 2.22 -0.73
CA THR A 75 3.64 3.41 -1.34
C THR A 75 3.54 4.62 -0.42
N HIS A 76 2.38 4.85 0.18
CA HIS A 76 2.18 5.92 1.15
C HIS A 76 3.30 5.91 2.22
N LEU A 77 3.47 4.81 2.92
CA LEU A 77 4.45 4.70 4.01
C LEU A 77 5.89 4.57 3.51
N ALA A 78 6.13 3.96 2.33
CA ALA A 78 7.45 3.83 1.75
C ALA A 78 8.06 5.17 1.30
N MET A 79 7.23 6.18 1.04
CA MET A 79 7.69 7.50 0.62
C MET A 79 7.96 8.46 1.80
N LEU A 80 7.49 8.11 3.02
CA LEU A 80 7.64 8.93 4.21
C LEU A 80 8.78 8.43 5.11
N PRO A 81 9.46 9.33 5.85
CA PRO A 81 10.49 8.94 6.82
C PRO A 81 9.97 7.97 7.89
N GLN A 82 8.74 8.18 8.38
CA GLN A 82 8.10 7.37 9.43
C GLN A 82 7.91 5.91 9.02
N GLY A 83 7.78 5.64 7.73
CA GLY A 83 7.57 4.28 7.21
C GLY A 83 8.86 3.52 6.90
N GLN A 84 10.04 4.16 6.98
CA GLN A 84 11.30 3.52 6.58
C GLN A 84 11.74 2.37 7.50
N PRO A 85 11.65 2.47 8.84
CA PRO A 85 12.11 1.41 9.73
C PRO A 85 11.43 0.06 9.54
N GLU A 86 10.17 0.07 9.04
CA GLU A 86 9.36 -1.13 8.86
C GLU A 86 9.07 -1.43 7.37
N ARG A 87 9.76 -0.76 6.46
CA ARG A 87 9.42 -0.79 5.03
C ARG A 87 9.49 -2.18 4.43
N MET A 88 10.55 -2.94 4.71
CA MET A 88 10.76 -4.28 4.16
C MET A 88 9.83 -5.31 4.82
N ARG A 89 9.67 -5.25 6.15
CA ARG A 89 8.73 -6.09 6.88
C ARG A 89 7.29 -5.84 6.40
N ARG A 90 6.90 -4.58 6.24
CA ARG A 90 5.57 -4.19 5.78
C ARG A 90 5.23 -4.79 4.43
N VAL A 91 6.10 -4.66 3.45
CA VAL A 91 5.80 -5.15 2.09
C VAL A 91 5.67 -6.67 2.07
N LYS A 92 6.52 -7.41 2.81
CA LYS A 92 6.41 -8.87 2.95
C LYS A 92 5.11 -9.27 3.62
N ALA A 93 4.78 -8.68 4.76
CA ALA A 93 3.61 -9.03 5.55
C ALA A 93 2.30 -8.73 4.79
N MET A 94 2.19 -7.55 4.17
CA MET A 94 1.00 -7.18 3.43
C MET A 94 0.84 -7.98 2.14
N ALA A 95 1.92 -8.32 1.45
CA ALA A 95 1.86 -9.18 0.27
C ALA A 95 1.43 -10.61 0.65
N ALA A 96 2.03 -11.19 1.68
CA ALA A 96 1.66 -12.51 2.18
C ALA A 96 0.20 -12.57 2.65
N GLN A 97 -0.27 -11.54 3.34
CA GLN A 97 -1.68 -11.47 3.75
C GLN A 97 -2.62 -11.34 2.56
N ASN A 98 -2.24 -10.56 1.54
CA ASN A 98 -3.00 -10.45 0.30
C ASN A 98 -3.19 -11.82 -0.39
N ASP A 99 -2.14 -12.62 -0.43
CA ASP A 99 -2.19 -13.97 -0.98
C ASP A 99 -3.05 -14.91 -0.09
N ALA A 100 -2.90 -14.81 1.24
CA ALA A 100 -3.68 -15.60 2.20
C ALA A 100 -5.19 -15.32 2.14
N GLU A 101 -5.60 -14.11 1.78
CA GLU A 101 -7.01 -13.76 1.57
C GLU A 101 -7.58 -14.26 0.25
N GLY A 102 -6.76 -14.86 -0.61
CA GLY A 102 -7.19 -15.44 -1.87
C GLY A 102 -7.46 -14.44 -2.98
N PHE A 103 -6.92 -13.22 -2.89
CA PHE A 103 -6.97 -12.27 -3.98
C PHE A 103 -6.13 -12.76 -5.17
N GLY A 104 -6.64 -12.54 -6.38
CA GLY A 104 -5.95 -12.95 -7.60
C GLY A 104 -4.67 -12.17 -7.88
N GLY A 105 -3.76 -12.78 -8.64
CA GLY A 105 -2.50 -12.18 -9.06
C GLY A 105 -2.70 -11.01 -10.02
N CYS A 106 -1.86 -10.01 -9.92
CA CYS A 106 -1.88 -8.85 -10.82
C CYS A 106 -1.19 -9.20 -12.14
N THR A 107 -1.93 -9.08 -13.25
CA THR A 107 -1.41 -9.24 -14.62
C THR A 107 -1.26 -7.89 -15.35
N ASN A 108 -1.29 -6.79 -14.60
CA ASN A 108 -1.05 -5.42 -15.07
C ASN A 108 -2.02 -4.94 -16.17
N ILE A 109 -3.28 -5.34 -16.12
CA ILE A 109 -4.33 -4.95 -17.09
C ILE A 109 -4.65 -3.44 -16.98
N GLY A 110 -4.68 -2.90 -15.76
CA GLY A 110 -4.83 -1.46 -15.53
C GLY A 110 -6.27 -0.98 -15.24
N GLU A 111 -7.28 -1.83 -15.34
CA GLU A 111 -8.68 -1.47 -15.08
C GLU A 111 -8.89 -0.90 -13.67
N CYS A 112 -8.12 -1.38 -12.71
CA CYS A 112 -8.16 -0.91 -11.32
C CYS A 112 -7.88 0.59 -11.17
N ALA A 113 -6.95 1.13 -11.96
CA ALA A 113 -6.62 2.55 -11.93
C ALA A 113 -7.69 3.39 -12.65
N SER A 114 -8.28 2.88 -13.73
CA SER A 114 -9.30 3.59 -14.51
C SER A 114 -10.60 3.80 -13.72
N VAL A 115 -10.96 2.85 -12.85
CA VAL A 115 -12.18 2.93 -12.02
C VAL A 115 -11.94 3.58 -10.65
N CYS A 116 -10.70 3.88 -10.30
CA CYS A 116 -10.38 4.40 -8.97
C CYS A 116 -10.95 5.81 -8.78
N PRO A 117 -11.89 6.03 -7.83
CA PRO A 117 -12.49 7.34 -7.60
C PRO A 117 -11.49 8.35 -7.02
N LYS A 118 -10.34 7.87 -6.55
CA LYS A 118 -9.25 8.69 -5.98
C LYS A 118 -8.05 8.82 -6.92
N GLY A 119 -8.12 8.22 -8.11
CA GLY A 119 -7.06 8.34 -9.11
C GLY A 119 -5.72 7.73 -8.68
N ILE A 120 -5.72 6.67 -7.88
CA ILE A 120 -4.48 6.00 -7.47
C ILE A 120 -3.76 5.47 -8.72
N PRO A 121 -2.50 5.89 -8.96
CA PRO A 121 -1.79 5.53 -10.17
C PRO A 121 -1.19 4.12 -10.10
N LEU A 122 -1.02 3.49 -11.27
CA LEU A 122 -0.38 2.16 -11.38
C LEU A 122 1.07 2.12 -10.89
N GLU A 123 1.74 3.27 -10.83
CA GLU A 123 3.10 3.38 -10.27
C GLU A 123 3.18 2.92 -8.82
N SER A 124 2.06 2.94 -8.09
CA SER A 124 1.99 2.37 -6.74
C SER A 124 2.28 0.87 -6.75
N ILE A 125 1.77 0.12 -7.74
CA ILE A 125 2.05 -1.32 -7.91
C ILE A 125 3.53 -1.52 -8.23
N SER A 126 4.09 -0.69 -9.10
CA SER A 126 5.53 -0.75 -9.41
C SER A 126 6.40 -0.49 -8.18
N GLN A 127 5.96 0.41 -7.28
CA GLN A 127 6.66 0.67 -6.03
C GLN A 127 6.60 -0.54 -5.08
N LEU A 128 5.43 -1.17 -4.94
CA LEU A 128 5.29 -2.40 -4.16
C LEU A 128 6.23 -3.50 -4.68
N ASN A 129 6.22 -3.76 -5.98
CA ASN A 129 7.06 -4.79 -6.58
C ASN A 129 8.56 -4.51 -6.37
N ARG A 130 8.97 -3.25 -6.49
CA ARG A 130 10.35 -2.82 -6.21
C ARG A 130 10.74 -3.08 -4.76
N ASP A 131 9.87 -2.74 -3.82
CA ASP A 131 10.12 -2.93 -2.40
C ASP A 131 10.11 -4.42 -2.03
N LEU A 132 9.24 -5.22 -2.65
CA LEU A 132 9.21 -6.66 -2.44
C LEU A 132 10.50 -7.31 -2.92
N ILE A 133 10.99 -6.97 -4.11
CA ILE A 133 12.29 -7.44 -4.61
C ILE A 133 13.41 -6.99 -3.69
N ALA A 134 13.42 -5.71 -3.30
CA ALA A 134 14.45 -5.18 -2.40
C ALA A 134 14.45 -5.91 -1.05
N SER A 135 13.29 -6.34 -0.56
CA SER A 135 13.16 -7.06 0.70
C SER A 135 13.77 -8.46 0.71
N LEU A 136 14.09 -9.02 -0.46
CA LEU A 136 14.84 -10.28 -0.56
C LEU A 136 16.33 -10.11 -0.19
N PHE A 137 16.85 -8.89 -0.33
CA PHE A 137 18.26 -8.56 -0.12
C PHE A 137 18.51 -7.63 1.07
N LYS A 138 17.45 -6.99 1.57
CA LYS A 138 17.54 -6.05 2.69
C LYS A 138 16.62 -6.50 3.81
N HIS A 139 17.14 -6.48 5.03
CA HIS A 139 16.35 -6.69 6.24
C HIS A 139 16.13 -5.34 6.94
N ASP A 140 14.95 -5.14 7.51
CA ASP A 140 14.73 -4.07 8.47
C ASP A 140 15.53 -4.49 9.72
N GLY A 141 16.38 -3.64 10.24
CA GLY A 141 17.39 -3.96 11.24
C GLY A 141 16.91 -4.38 12.64
N LYS A 142 15.87 -5.23 12.69
CA LYS A 142 15.39 -5.93 13.88
C LYS A 142 14.73 -7.25 13.44
N ASP A 143 15.55 -8.22 13.14
CA ASP A 143 15.21 -9.63 13.26
C ASP A 143 15.99 -10.17 14.49
N ASP A 144 15.57 -9.73 15.69
CA ASP A 144 15.92 -10.32 16.97
C ASP A 144 14.63 -10.52 17.79
#